data_8dd6d47bb3d94269179566d61544d442
#
_entry.id   8dd6d47bb3d94269179566d61544d442
#
_cell.length_a   1.000
_cell.length_b   1.000
_cell.length_c   1.000
_cell.angle_alpha   90.00
_cell.angle_beta   90.00
_cell.angle_gamma   90.00
#
_symmetry.space_group_name_H-M   'P 1'
#
loop_
_entity.id
_entity.type
_entity.pdbx_description
1 polymer ?
#
loop_
_entity_poly.entity_id
_entity_poly.type
_entity_poly.pdbx_seq_one_letter_code
_entity_poly.pdbx_strand_id
1 'polypeptide(L)'
;MRKNEYVNLPVICLVGPTASGKSGLAVRVCRRLYVDEHPAEIINTDSMVVYRGMDIGTATPTLREQRTVVHHLVSILDVTVPSSLVLMQTLARDAVEDCLSRGVIPVLVGGSALYTKAIIDEMSIPPTLSLIHISEPT
;
A
#
# COMPACT_ATOMS: atom_id res chain seq x y z
N MET A 1 5.81 20.76 5.89
CA MET A 1 6.83 19.80 6.34
C MET A 1 8.00 19.79 5.37
N ARG A 2 9.19 19.66 5.88
CA ARG A 2 10.41 19.70 5.08
C ARG A 2 10.64 18.38 4.37
N LYS A 3 11.07 18.41 3.10
CA LYS A 3 11.39 17.20 2.35
C LYS A 3 12.44 16.32 3.03
N ASN A 4 13.37 16.94 3.77
CA ASN A 4 14.44 16.22 4.47
C ASN A 4 13.91 15.28 5.56
N GLU A 5 12.71 15.52 6.07
CA GLU A 5 12.11 14.65 7.09
C GLU A 5 11.64 13.32 6.53
N TYR A 6 11.46 13.23 5.20
CA TYR A 6 11.04 12.00 4.53
C TYR A 6 12.17 11.01 4.34
N VAL A 7 13.40 11.50 4.29
CA VAL A 7 14.58 10.71 3.89
C VAL A 7 14.86 9.56 4.84
N ASN A 8 14.48 9.71 6.13
CA ASN A 8 14.77 8.72 7.16
C ASN A 8 13.65 7.70 7.35
N LEU A 9 12.52 7.85 6.63
CA LEU A 9 11.41 6.92 6.72
C LEU A 9 11.46 5.93 5.57
N PRO A 10 11.33 4.62 5.85
CA PRO A 10 11.27 3.64 4.79
C PRO A 10 9.92 3.68 4.07
N VAL A 11 9.91 3.23 2.83
CA VAL A 11 8.70 2.87 2.11
C VAL A 11 8.74 1.36 1.91
N ILE A 12 7.75 0.66 2.42
CA ILE A 12 7.73 -0.81 2.38
C ILE A 12 6.73 -1.26 1.32
N CYS A 13 7.14 -2.21 0.49
CA CYS A 13 6.26 -2.78 -0.53
C CYS A 13 6.12 -4.28 -0.29
N LEU A 14 4.88 -4.74 -0.09
CA LEU A 14 4.54 -6.15 0.02
C LEU A 14 3.86 -6.57 -1.27
N VAL A 15 4.45 -7.49 -2.00
CA VAL A 15 3.90 -7.95 -3.27
C VAL A 15 3.75 -9.48 -3.26
N GLY A 16 2.69 -9.95 -3.87
CA GLY A 16 2.42 -11.36 -3.96
C GLY A 16 1.03 -11.62 -4.52
N PRO A 17 0.75 -12.86 -4.97
CA PRO A 17 -0.56 -13.19 -5.51
C PRO A 17 -1.65 -13.07 -4.45
N THR A 18 -2.89 -12.91 -4.91
CA THR A 18 -4.06 -12.65 -4.09
C THR A 18 -4.23 -13.64 -2.93
N ALA A 19 -3.98 -14.91 -3.16
CA ALA A 19 -4.19 -15.96 -2.16
C ALA A 19 -3.00 -16.16 -1.21
N SER A 20 -2.00 -15.27 -1.24
CA SER A 20 -0.77 -15.45 -0.46
C SER A 20 -0.84 -14.98 0.98
N GLY A 21 -1.95 -14.38 1.40
CA GLY A 21 -2.09 -13.84 2.75
C GLY A 21 -1.41 -12.49 2.97
N LYS A 22 -1.09 -11.78 1.89
CA LYS A 22 -0.37 -10.50 2.00
C LYS A 22 -1.14 -9.43 2.75
N SER A 23 -2.48 -9.45 2.68
CA SER A 23 -3.32 -8.49 3.40
C SER A 23 -3.16 -8.65 4.92
N GLY A 24 -3.25 -9.88 5.41
CA GLY A 24 -3.04 -10.16 6.82
C GLY A 24 -1.60 -9.89 7.27
N LEU A 25 -0.62 -10.20 6.41
CA LEU A 25 0.77 -9.91 6.71
C LEU A 25 1.02 -8.41 6.80
N ALA A 26 0.42 -7.62 5.90
CA ALA A 26 0.55 -6.17 5.92
C ALA A 26 0.04 -5.59 7.24
N VAL A 27 -1.10 -6.07 7.73
CA VAL A 27 -1.64 -5.64 9.03
C VAL A 27 -0.67 -6.00 10.15
N ARG A 28 -0.10 -7.21 10.14
CA ARG A 28 0.86 -7.63 11.15
C ARG A 28 2.13 -6.77 11.12
N VAL A 29 2.62 -6.45 9.93
CA VAL A 29 3.79 -5.58 9.78
C VAL A 29 3.50 -4.19 10.37
N CYS A 30 2.36 -3.60 10.04
CA CYS A 30 1.99 -2.29 10.57
C CYS A 30 1.84 -2.30 12.09
N ARG A 31 1.24 -3.36 12.64
CA ARG A 31 1.09 -3.50 14.09
C ARG A 31 2.43 -3.63 14.79
N ARG A 32 3.36 -4.40 14.20
CA ARG A 32 4.71 -4.54 14.75
C ARG A 32 5.46 -3.22 14.73
N LEU A 33 5.37 -2.49 13.62
CA LEU A 33 5.99 -1.17 13.52
C LEU A 33 5.42 -0.21 14.56
N TYR A 34 4.12 -0.27 14.79
CA TYR A 34 3.46 0.59 15.79
C TYR A 34 3.97 0.28 17.20
N VAL A 35 4.17 -0.99 17.54
CA VAL A 35 4.73 -1.40 18.84
C VAL A 35 6.14 -0.83 19.02
N ASP A 36 6.90 -0.74 17.95
CA ASP A 36 8.26 -0.18 17.94
C ASP A 36 8.26 1.36 17.80
N GLU A 37 7.10 1.99 18.00
CA GLU A 37 6.92 3.45 17.90
C GLU A 37 7.10 4.01 16.49
N HIS A 38 6.84 3.19 15.47
CA HIS A 38 6.87 3.59 14.06
C HIS A 38 5.46 3.48 13.49
N PRO A 39 4.66 4.56 13.49
CA PRO A 39 3.33 4.49 12.89
C PRO A 39 3.42 4.14 11.41
N ALA A 40 2.51 3.30 10.96
CA ALA A 40 2.48 2.82 9.59
C ALA A 40 1.03 2.71 9.10
N GLU A 41 0.82 2.95 7.81
CA GLU A 41 -0.49 2.83 7.16
C GLU A 41 -0.33 2.05 5.86
N ILE A 42 -1.38 1.35 5.48
CA ILE A 42 -1.38 0.53 4.29
C ILE A 42 -1.90 1.33 3.10
N ILE A 43 -1.21 1.20 1.96
CA ILE A 43 -1.64 1.80 0.69
C ILE A 43 -1.84 0.67 -0.31
N ASN A 44 -3.08 0.50 -0.75
CA ASN A 44 -3.41 -0.49 -1.76
C ASN A 44 -2.90 -0.06 -3.13
N THR A 45 -2.24 -0.97 -3.84
CA THR A 45 -1.83 -0.74 -5.22
C THR A 45 -2.51 -1.70 -6.21
N ASP A 46 -3.51 -2.45 -5.75
CA ASP A 46 -4.30 -3.33 -6.62
C ASP A 46 -5.43 -2.50 -7.25
N SER A 47 -5.44 -2.44 -8.59
CA SER A 47 -6.39 -1.63 -9.33
C SER A 47 -7.85 -2.09 -9.20
N MET A 48 -8.08 -3.33 -8.80
CA MET A 48 -9.45 -3.83 -8.60
C MET A 48 -9.98 -3.49 -7.23
N VAL A 49 -9.12 -3.52 -6.21
CA VAL A 49 -9.50 -3.25 -4.82
C VAL A 49 -9.86 -1.77 -4.64
N VAL A 50 -9.38 -0.88 -5.49
CA VAL A 50 -9.67 0.55 -5.41
C VAL A 50 -11.15 0.87 -5.67
N TYR A 51 -11.89 0.00 -6.36
CA TYR A 51 -13.28 0.24 -6.69
C TYR A 51 -14.24 -0.16 -5.56
N ARG A 52 -15.27 0.67 -5.38
CA ARG A 52 -16.34 0.38 -4.43
C ARG A 52 -17.19 -0.79 -4.91
N GLY A 53 -17.56 -1.65 -3.98
CA GLY A 53 -18.46 -2.78 -4.27
C GLY A 53 -17.82 -3.91 -5.07
N MET A 54 -16.54 -3.81 -5.38
CA MET A 54 -15.82 -4.87 -6.07
C MET A 54 -15.10 -5.77 -5.08
N ASP A 55 -15.86 -6.61 -4.40
CA ASP A 55 -15.30 -7.61 -3.50
C ASP A 55 -14.77 -8.76 -4.33
N ILE A 56 -13.47 -8.87 -4.43
CA ILE A 56 -12.83 -9.89 -5.25
C ILE A 56 -12.15 -10.90 -4.34
N GLY A 57 -12.93 -11.87 -3.88
CA GLY A 57 -12.42 -12.96 -3.07
C GLY A 57 -11.56 -12.45 -1.90
N THR A 58 -10.32 -12.89 -1.85
CA THR A 58 -9.39 -12.57 -0.76
C THR A 58 -8.53 -11.33 -1.05
N ALA A 59 -8.74 -10.65 -2.18
CA ALA A 59 -7.93 -9.48 -2.53
C ALA A 59 -8.28 -8.25 -1.68
N THR A 60 -9.57 -8.07 -1.39
CA THR A 60 -10.04 -6.92 -0.63
C THR A 60 -9.78 -7.15 0.86
N PRO A 61 -9.15 -6.19 1.56
CA PRO A 61 -8.99 -6.30 3.01
C PRO A 61 -10.35 -6.43 3.70
N THR A 62 -10.40 -7.22 4.76
CA THR A 62 -11.62 -7.36 5.56
C THR A 62 -11.92 -6.06 6.31
N LEU A 63 -13.17 -5.89 6.74
CA LEU A 63 -13.53 -4.73 7.57
C LEU A 63 -12.73 -4.72 8.87
N ARG A 64 -12.46 -5.90 9.43
CA ARG A 64 -11.67 -6.01 10.65
C ARG A 64 -10.24 -5.52 10.41
N GLU A 65 -9.64 -5.89 9.31
CA GLU A 65 -8.29 -5.41 8.94
C GLU A 65 -8.28 -3.90 8.75
N GLN A 66 -9.30 -3.37 8.08
CA GLN A 66 -9.40 -1.93 7.85
C GLN A 66 -9.63 -1.14 9.14
N ARG A 67 -10.24 -1.74 10.14
CA ARG A 67 -10.40 -1.11 11.47
C ARG A 67 -9.13 -1.16 12.30
N THR A 68 -8.30 -2.16 12.05
CA THR A 68 -7.06 -2.35 12.81
C THR A 68 -5.98 -1.38 12.36
N VAL A 69 -5.87 -1.13 11.06
CA VAL A 69 -4.84 -0.27 10.46
C VAL A 69 -5.50 0.59 9.39
N VAL A 70 -5.08 1.83 9.29
CA VAL A 70 -5.57 2.73 8.24
C VAL A 70 -5.16 2.20 6.88
N HIS A 71 -6.14 2.07 5.98
CA HIS A 71 -5.94 1.64 4.60
C HIS A 71 -6.29 2.78 3.65
N HIS A 72 -5.40 3.04 2.70
CA HIS A 72 -5.63 3.99 1.62
C HIS A 72 -5.93 3.25 0.32
N LEU A 73 -6.75 3.85 -0.52
CA LEU A 73 -7.06 3.39 -1.88
C LEU A 73 -7.83 2.06 -1.90
N VAL A 74 -8.64 1.84 -0.88
CA VAL A 74 -9.54 0.69 -0.82
C VAL A 74 -10.98 1.22 -0.96
N SER A 75 -11.69 0.73 -1.97
CA SER A 75 -13.12 1.04 -2.19
C SER A 75 -13.41 2.55 -2.27
N ILE A 76 -12.56 3.30 -2.99
CA ILE A 76 -12.71 4.75 -3.09
C ILE A 76 -13.22 5.22 -4.44
N LEU A 77 -13.13 4.42 -5.50
CA LEU A 77 -13.54 4.80 -6.84
C LEU A 77 -14.88 4.18 -7.21
N ASP A 78 -15.69 4.95 -7.92
CA ASP A 78 -16.88 4.43 -8.56
C ASP A 78 -16.47 3.55 -9.75
N VAL A 79 -17.21 2.48 -10.00
CA VAL A 79 -16.94 1.55 -11.09
C VAL A 79 -17.00 2.19 -12.48
N THR A 80 -17.64 3.36 -12.60
CA THR A 80 -17.70 4.12 -13.85
C THR A 80 -16.40 4.86 -14.17
N VAL A 81 -15.49 5.00 -13.19
CA VAL A 81 -14.21 5.66 -13.39
C VAL A 81 -13.22 4.67 -14.00
N PRO A 82 -12.68 4.91 -15.21
CA PRO A 82 -11.70 3.99 -15.77
C PRO A 82 -10.43 3.93 -14.93
N SER A 83 -9.95 2.71 -14.65
CA SER A 83 -8.68 2.52 -14.00
C SER A 83 -7.56 2.59 -15.04
N SER A 84 -6.47 3.24 -14.67
CA SER A 84 -5.27 3.30 -15.49
C SER A 84 -4.05 3.28 -14.59
N LEU A 85 -2.90 2.92 -15.14
CA LEU A 85 -1.64 2.98 -14.40
C LEU A 85 -1.35 4.41 -13.94
N VAL A 86 -1.59 5.40 -14.80
CA VAL A 86 -1.35 6.81 -14.47
C VAL A 86 -2.23 7.25 -13.29
N LEU A 87 -3.51 6.87 -13.29
CA LEU A 87 -4.40 7.19 -12.18
C LEU A 87 -3.90 6.56 -10.89
N MET A 88 -3.54 5.29 -10.92
CA MET A 88 -3.03 4.59 -9.74
C MET A 88 -1.71 5.19 -9.26
N GLN A 89 -0.82 5.58 -10.17
CA GLN A 89 0.42 6.27 -9.80
C GLN A 89 0.13 7.58 -9.07
N THR A 90 -0.82 8.36 -9.56
CA THR A 90 -1.19 9.63 -8.94
C THR A 90 -1.78 9.41 -7.56
N LEU A 91 -2.74 8.50 -7.43
CA LEU A 91 -3.37 8.22 -6.15
C LEU A 91 -2.38 7.66 -5.13
N ALA A 92 -1.54 6.74 -5.57
CA ALA A 92 -0.55 6.12 -4.68
C ALA A 92 0.52 7.14 -4.25
N ARG A 93 0.98 7.96 -5.17
CA ARG A 93 1.94 9.02 -4.85
C ARG A 93 1.39 9.96 -3.80
N ASP A 94 0.15 10.43 -3.99
CA ASP A 94 -0.46 11.34 -3.03
C ASP A 94 -0.61 10.70 -1.66
N ALA A 95 -0.98 9.42 -1.60
CA ALA A 95 -1.08 8.69 -0.34
C ALA A 95 0.28 8.50 0.33
N VAL A 96 1.31 8.18 -0.44
CA VAL A 96 2.68 8.04 0.09
C VAL A 96 3.18 9.37 0.65
N GLU A 97 3.01 10.44 -0.10
CA GLU A 97 3.44 11.77 0.34
C GLU A 97 2.69 12.21 1.60
N ASP A 98 1.40 11.93 1.69
CA ASP A 98 0.61 12.22 2.88
C ASP A 98 1.15 11.47 4.09
N CYS A 99 1.41 10.17 3.96
CA CYS A 99 1.99 9.38 5.06
C CYS A 99 3.34 9.95 5.49
N LEU A 100 4.25 10.15 4.55
CA LEU A 100 5.59 10.65 4.86
C LEU A 100 5.52 12.03 5.52
N SER A 101 4.61 12.89 5.09
CA SER A 101 4.46 14.23 5.68
C SER A 101 3.99 14.19 7.14
N ARG A 102 3.33 13.12 7.54
CA ARG A 102 2.87 12.92 8.92
C ARG A 102 3.84 12.07 9.76
N GLY A 103 4.98 11.70 9.20
CA GLY A 103 5.91 10.80 9.88
C GLY A 103 5.41 9.36 9.96
N VAL A 104 4.59 8.94 8.99
CA VAL A 104 3.99 7.61 8.94
C VAL A 104 4.66 6.80 7.84
N ILE A 105 5.00 5.56 8.14
CA ILE A 105 5.61 4.64 7.18
C ILE A 105 4.53 4.12 6.22
N PRO A 106 4.64 4.40 4.91
CA PRO A 106 3.71 3.83 3.95
C PRO A 106 4.08 2.38 3.64
N VAL A 107 3.10 1.49 3.74
CA VAL A 107 3.24 0.07 3.41
C VAL A 107 2.36 -0.21 2.20
N LEU A 108 2.97 -0.30 1.02
CA LEU A 108 2.25 -0.56 -0.22
C LEU A 108 2.02 -2.06 -0.37
N VAL A 109 0.80 -2.42 -0.73
CA VAL A 109 0.39 -3.84 -0.88
C VAL A 109 -0.18 -4.04 -2.27
N GLY A 110 0.42 -4.93 -3.05
CA GLY A 110 -0.01 -5.18 -4.42
C GLY A 110 0.13 -6.63 -4.84
N GLY A 111 -0.56 -7.00 -5.92
CA GLY A 111 -0.57 -8.35 -6.46
C GLY A 111 0.58 -8.66 -7.40
N SER A 112 1.31 -7.65 -7.86
CA SER A 112 2.37 -7.82 -8.86
C SER A 112 3.55 -6.90 -8.52
N ALA A 113 4.73 -7.47 -8.46
CA ALA A 113 5.95 -6.69 -8.25
C ALA A 113 6.19 -5.71 -9.39
N LEU A 114 5.94 -6.13 -10.63
CA LEU A 114 6.14 -5.28 -11.79
C LEU A 114 5.21 -4.07 -11.79
N TYR A 115 3.93 -4.28 -11.50
CA TYR A 115 2.93 -3.22 -11.46
C TYR A 115 3.21 -2.25 -10.30
N THR A 116 3.50 -2.78 -9.13
CA THR A 116 3.84 -1.96 -7.96
C THR A 116 5.10 -1.15 -8.22
N LYS A 117 6.12 -1.77 -8.83
CA LYS A 117 7.34 -1.06 -9.20
C LYS A 117 7.06 0.06 -10.19
N ALA A 118 6.20 -0.17 -11.19
CA ALA A 118 5.83 0.87 -12.14
C ALA A 118 5.14 2.06 -11.46
N ILE A 119 4.34 1.80 -10.43
CA ILE A 119 3.69 2.86 -9.64
C ILE A 119 4.74 3.69 -8.91
N ILE A 120 5.69 3.06 -8.25
CA ILE A 120 6.66 3.78 -7.40
C ILE A 120 7.81 4.39 -8.19
N ASP A 121 8.14 3.89 -9.40
CA ASP A 121 9.24 4.43 -10.20
C ASP A 121 9.00 5.87 -10.62
N GLU A 122 7.74 6.31 -10.71
CA GLU A 122 7.39 7.69 -11.02
C GLU A 122 7.45 8.61 -9.80
N MET A 123 7.78 8.07 -8.63
CA MET A 123 7.83 8.84 -7.40
C MET A 123 9.26 9.20 -7.05
N SER A 124 9.45 10.42 -6.51
CA SER A 124 10.71 10.81 -5.88
C SER A 124 10.76 10.22 -4.48
N ILE A 125 10.99 8.92 -4.40
CA ILE A 125 11.01 8.19 -3.13
C ILE A 125 12.44 8.18 -2.59
N PRO A 126 12.62 8.37 -1.26
CA PRO A 126 13.94 8.27 -0.63
C PRO A 126 14.56 6.88 -0.87
N PRO A 127 15.90 6.78 -0.82
CA PRO A 127 16.59 5.50 -1.10
C PRO A 127 16.40 4.43 -0.04
N THR A 128 15.47 4.60 0.86
CA THR A 128 15.15 3.64 1.93
C THR A 128 14.01 2.69 1.58
N LEU A 129 13.69 2.57 0.30
CA LEU A 129 12.63 1.66 -0.16
C LEU A 129 12.98 0.20 0.16
N SER A 130 12.06 -0.50 0.80
CA SER A 130 12.16 -1.92 1.07
C SER A 130 11.10 -2.69 0.31
N LEU A 131 11.50 -3.64 -0.52
CA LEU A 131 10.60 -4.49 -1.28
C LEU A 131 10.59 -5.89 -0.68
N ILE A 132 9.42 -6.33 -0.25
CA ILE A 132 9.23 -7.67 0.29
C ILE A 132 8.32 -8.45 -0.67
N HIS A 133 8.84 -9.52 -1.24
CA HIS A 133 8.10 -10.39 -2.12
C HIS A 133 7.56 -11.60 -1.35
N ILE A 134 6.25 -11.80 -1.43
CA ILE A 134 5.59 -12.92 -0.77
C ILE A 134 5.37 -14.02 -1.80
N SER A 135 6.02 -15.14 -1.60
CA SER A 135 5.81 -16.31 -2.45
C SER A 135 4.63 -17.13 -1.93
N GLU A 136 3.91 -17.78 -2.85
CA GLU A 136 2.89 -18.71 -2.43
C GLU A 136 3.53 -19.92 -1.72
N PRO A 137 2.91 -20.40 -0.64
CA PRO A 137 3.37 -21.64 -0.02
C PRO A 137 3.15 -22.79 -1.00
N THR A 138 4.16 -23.54 -1.21
CA THR A 138 4.11 -24.74 -2.06
C THR A 138 3.74 -25.96 -1.24
#